data_49a93b1ca261212f714e292ebfbf0bc8
#
_entry.id   49a93b1ca261212f714e292ebfbf0bc8
#
_cell.length_a   1.000
_cell.length_b   1.000
_cell.length_c   1.000
_cell.angle_alpha   90.00
_cell.angle_beta   90.00
_cell.angle_gamma   90.00
#
_symmetry.space_group_name_H-M   'P 1'
#
loop_
_entity.id
_entity.type
_entity.pdbx_description
1 polymer ?
#
loop_
_entity_poly.entity_id
_entity_poly.type
_entity_poly.pdbx_seq_one_letter_code
_entity_poly.pdbx_strand_id
1 'polypeptide(L)'
;MSYPAYPVRVLTAEEIQRYRDDGVVMIKGAIDPNWMAMIESGLEAARSNASMVGRFMSRKVEGYQMDIFLWKRIDVLRDLIYYGPFARWAQQLMGSQEVRFFYDQMFVKEPGTDAPTPWHQDLSFWPIRGEQICSFWIPCDPVNRENSGLLYVKGSHKWPQRFKAISPDYVAAIIDDKMDDVPDINAHPERYELLDWDMEPGDILMFHPLTLHGSYGNQSRTRRRRALALRWTGDDVVYAPSAKRMPIHFEHASLPGGALRGAAFPRILPTMDPVERAVRATPERPKFSSLLRSSLDNAIAAARLSLGRGKRQSLQQTWSRPDA
;
A
#
# COMPACT_ATOMS: atom_id res chain seq x y z
N MET A 1 -5.19 -27.54 -7.06
CA MET A 1 -5.76 -26.97 -8.29
C MET A 1 -4.60 -26.47 -9.13
N SER A 2 -4.52 -26.88 -10.41
CA SER A 2 -3.55 -26.27 -11.33
C SER A 2 -4.16 -24.97 -11.83
N TYR A 3 -3.58 -23.85 -11.46
CA TYR A 3 -3.96 -22.57 -12.05
C TYR A 3 -3.53 -22.57 -13.51
N PRO A 4 -4.39 -22.10 -14.42
CA PRO A 4 -4.01 -22.01 -15.82
C PRO A 4 -2.77 -21.12 -15.94
N ALA A 5 -1.81 -21.57 -16.75
CA ALA A 5 -0.69 -20.74 -17.15
C ALA A 5 -1.20 -19.65 -18.10
N TYR A 6 -1.79 -18.61 -17.53
CA TYR A 6 -2.15 -17.44 -18.34
C TYR A 6 -0.86 -16.79 -18.85
N PRO A 7 -0.82 -16.38 -20.12
CA PRO A 7 0.32 -15.65 -20.63
C PRO A 7 0.47 -14.37 -19.81
N VAL A 8 1.54 -14.30 -19.03
CA VAL A 8 1.85 -13.08 -18.28
C VAL A 8 2.33 -12.03 -19.27
N ARG A 9 1.59 -10.92 -19.37
CA ARG A 9 2.02 -9.76 -20.14
C ARG A 9 3.39 -9.30 -19.65
N VAL A 10 4.32 -9.09 -20.56
CA VAL A 10 5.62 -8.48 -20.26
C VAL A 10 5.45 -6.96 -20.28
N LEU A 11 6.03 -6.25 -19.32
CA LEU A 11 6.07 -4.79 -19.34
C LEU A 11 6.98 -4.32 -20.47
N THR A 12 6.54 -3.28 -21.19
CA THR A 12 7.36 -2.69 -22.25
C THR A 12 8.49 -1.85 -21.65
N ALA A 13 9.54 -1.62 -22.44
CA ALA A 13 10.63 -0.74 -22.02
C ALA A 13 10.13 0.68 -21.68
N GLU A 14 9.14 1.19 -22.40
CA GLU A 14 8.53 2.51 -22.14
C GLU A 14 7.77 2.53 -20.80
N GLU A 15 7.04 1.48 -20.45
CA GLU A 15 6.33 1.39 -19.19
C GLU A 15 7.30 1.35 -18.00
N ILE A 16 8.38 0.59 -18.14
CA ILE A 16 9.44 0.53 -17.14
C ILE A 16 10.14 1.90 -17.03
N GLN A 17 10.37 2.56 -18.17
CA GLN A 17 11.01 3.88 -18.16
C GLN A 17 10.11 4.94 -17.51
N ARG A 18 8.80 4.94 -17.79
CA ARG A 18 7.84 5.84 -17.11
C ARG A 18 7.83 5.62 -15.60
N TYR A 19 7.82 4.36 -15.14
CA TYR A 19 7.93 4.08 -13.72
C TYR A 19 9.20 4.68 -13.11
N ARG A 20 10.34 4.59 -13.81
CA ARG A 20 11.61 5.15 -13.36
C ARG A 20 11.65 6.67 -13.39
N ASP A 21 11.02 7.30 -14.36
CA ASP A 21 11.04 8.75 -14.54
C ASP A 21 9.99 9.45 -13.68
N ASP A 22 8.77 8.97 -13.71
CA ASP A 22 7.62 9.62 -13.11
C ASP A 22 7.34 9.09 -11.69
N GLY A 23 7.88 7.90 -11.34
CA GLY A 23 7.63 7.22 -10.07
C GLY A 23 6.31 6.44 -10.06
N VAL A 24 5.53 6.51 -11.12
CA VAL A 24 4.27 5.80 -11.29
C VAL A 24 3.99 5.55 -12.76
N VAL A 25 3.39 4.40 -13.05
CA VAL A 25 2.86 4.07 -14.37
C VAL A 25 1.49 3.41 -14.23
N MET A 26 0.55 3.83 -15.07
CA MET A 26 -0.76 3.18 -15.23
C MET A 26 -0.69 2.27 -16.45
N ILE A 27 -1.15 1.03 -16.29
CA ILE A 27 -1.20 0.06 -17.37
C ILE A 27 -2.64 -0.41 -17.54
N LYS A 28 -3.18 -0.08 -18.71
CA LYS A 28 -4.58 -0.35 -19.03
C LYS A 28 -4.79 -1.82 -19.41
N GLY A 29 -5.85 -2.42 -18.86
CA GLY A 29 -6.24 -3.78 -19.18
C GLY A 29 -5.16 -4.84 -18.92
N ALA A 30 -4.28 -4.61 -17.96
CA ALA A 30 -3.14 -5.48 -17.68
C ALA A 30 -3.55 -6.81 -17.02
N ILE A 31 -4.63 -6.79 -16.26
CA ILE A 31 -5.05 -7.92 -15.42
C ILE A 31 -6.17 -8.68 -16.13
N ASP A 32 -5.93 -9.96 -16.36
CA ASP A 32 -6.92 -10.87 -16.95
C ASP A 32 -8.19 -10.97 -16.08
N PRO A 33 -9.38 -11.10 -16.68
CA PRO A 33 -10.66 -11.19 -15.94
C PRO A 33 -10.71 -12.28 -14.87
N ASN A 34 -10.00 -13.40 -15.04
CA ASN A 34 -9.99 -14.45 -14.03
C ASN A 34 -9.17 -14.04 -12.79
N TRP A 35 -8.04 -13.31 -12.98
CA TRP A 35 -7.31 -12.73 -11.87
C TRP A 35 -8.11 -11.63 -11.18
N MET A 36 -8.87 -10.82 -11.94
CA MET A 36 -9.78 -9.83 -11.36
C MET A 36 -10.87 -10.48 -10.51
N ALA A 37 -11.50 -11.57 -10.99
CA ALA A 37 -12.48 -12.31 -10.22
C ALA A 37 -11.91 -12.86 -8.89
N MET A 38 -10.65 -13.31 -8.89
CA MET A 38 -9.97 -13.72 -7.65
C MET A 38 -9.77 -12.55 -6.70
N ILE A 39 -9.37 -11.38 -7.21
CA ILE A 39 -9.19 -10.16 -6.41
C ILE A 39 -10.52 -9.74 -5.79
N GLU A 40 -11.58 -9.66 -6.57
CA GLU A 40 -12.91 -9.26 -6.11
C GLU A 40 -13.46 -10.23 -5.04
N SER A 41 -13.35 -11.53 -5.30
CA SER A 41 -13.73 -12.56 -4.32
C SER A 41 -12.94 -12.45 -3.02
N GLY A 42 -11.64 -12.21 -3.12
CA GLY A 42 -10.77 -12.03 -1.97
C GLY A 42 -11.10 -10.78 -1.16
N LEU A 43 -11.40 -9.67 -1.82
CA LEU A 43 -11.81 -8.43 -1.14
C LEU A 43 -13.17 -8.60 -0.45
N GLU A 44 -14.12 -9.28 -1.07
CA GLU A 44 -15.43 -9.52 -0.47
C GLU A 44 -15.32 -10.44 0.76
N ALA A 45 -14.49 -11.48 0.70
CA ALA A 45 -14.16 -12.32 1.85
C ALA A 45 -13.48 -11.53 2.97
N ALA A 46 -12.60 -10.57 2.63
CA ALA A 46 -11.95 -9.69 3.60
C ALA A 46 -12.95 -8.75 4.29
N ARG A 47 -13.87 -8.17 3.53
CA ARG A 47 -14.92 -7.28 4.05
C ARG A 47 -15.87 -8.01 5.00
N SER A 48 -16.30 -9.21 4.61
CA SER A 48 -17.21 -10.04 5.43
C SER A 48 -16.56 -10.57 6.69
N ASN A 49 -15.22 -10.72 6.70
CA ASN A 49 -14.46 -11.26 7.83
C ASN A 49 -13.23 -10.38 8.11
N ALA A 50 -13.48 -9.13 8.52
CA ALA A 50 -12.41 -8.19 8.83
C ALA A 50 -11.54 -8.67 10.00
N SER A 51 -10.23 -8.48 9.89
CA SER A 51 -9.27 -8.75 10.96
C SER A 51 -9.51 -7.81 12.16
N MET A 52 -8.86 -8.10 13.29
CA MET A 52 -8.90 -7.20 14.44
C MET A 52 -8.30 -5.83 14.08
N VAL A 53 -7.20 -5.82 13.32
CA VAL A 53 -6.57 -4.59 12.82
C VAL A 53 -7.51 -3.86 11.88
N GLY A 54 -8.14 -4.56 10.92
CA GLY A 54 -9.10 -3.98 10.00
C GLY A 54 -10.30 -3.37 10.71
N ARG A 55 -10.88 -4.07 11.68
CA ARG A 55 -11.97 -3.52 12.51
C ARG A 55 -11.57 -2.28 13.29
N PHE A 56 -10.35 -2.26 13.86
CA PHE A 56 -9.84 -1.10 14.58
C PHE A 56 -9.65 0.10 13.66
N MET A 57 -9.02 -0.09 12.52
CA MET A 57 -8.73 0.98 11.55
C MET A 57 -10.01 1.54 10.91
N SER A 58 -10.96 0.66 10.57
CA SER A 58 -12.22 1.06 9.92
C SER A 58 -13.20 1.81 10.83
N ARG A 59 -13.03 1.75 12.17
CA ARG A 59 -13.87 2.52 13.11
C ARG A 59 -13.56 4.01 13.16
N LYS A 60 -12.43 4.42 12.63
CA LYS A 60 -11.94 5.80 12.76
C LYS A 60 -12.58 6.77 11.77
N VAL A 61 -13.05 6.26 10.64
CA VAL A 61 -13.63 7.04 9.56
C VAL A 61 -14.87 6.33 9.04
N GLU A 62 -16.01 6.97 9.11
CA GLU A 62 -17.27 6.41 8.59
C GLU A 62 -17.20 6.19 7.09
N GLY A 63 -17.71 5.07 6.61
CA GLY A 63 -17.69 4.69 5.20
C GLY A 63 -16.32 4.27 4.66
N TYR A 64 -15.26 4.33 5.48
CA TYR A 64 -13.94 3.86 5.09
C TYR A 64 -13.61 2.52 5.73
N GLN A 65 -13.19 1.57 4.90
CA GLN A 65 -12.71 0.27 5.37
C GLN A 65 -11.31 0.02 4.85
N MET A 66 -10.43 -0.45 5.73
CA MET A 66 -9.13 -0.97 5.32
C MET A 66 -8.73 -2.17 6.18
N ASP A 67 -7.96 -3.07 5.60
CA ASP A 67 -7.37 -4.19 6.30
C ASP A 67 -6.06 -4.58 5.62
N ILE A 68 -5.14 -5.20 6.36
CA ILE A 68 -3.79 -5.55 5.90
C ILE A 68 -3.49 -7.02 6.14
N PHE A 69 -2.50 -7.56 5.42
CA PHE A 69 -2.09 -8.96 5.49
C PHE A 69 -3.24 -9.94 5.22
N LEU A 70 -4.10 -9.62 4.26
CA LEU A 70 -5.27 -10.41 3.90
C LEU A 70 -4.88 -11.81 3.44
N TRP A 71 -3.80 -11.90 2.65
CA TRP A 71 -3.27 -13.15 2.09
C TRP A 71 -2.93 -14.20 3.16
N LYS A 72 -2.66 -13.76 4.41
CA LYS A 72 -2.39 -14.68 5.53
C LYS A 72 -3.62 -15.49 5.96
N ARG A 73 -4.83 -15.02 5.64
CA ARG A 73 -6.09 -15.62 6.09
C ARG A 73 -7.09 -15.89 4.97
N ILE A 74 -6.84 -15.38 3.77
CA ILE A 74 -7.73 -15.53 2.60
C ILE A 74 -6.98 -16.27 1.51
N ASP A 75 -7.38 -17.52 1.29
CA ASP A 75 -6.67 -18.46 0.42
C ASP A 75 -6.58 -17.95 -1.02
N VAL A 76 -7.68 -17.40 -1.55
CA VAL A 76 -7.70 -16.89 -2.93
C VAL A 76 -6.71 -15.74 -3.14
N LEU A 77 -6.50 -14.87 -2.14
CA LEU A 77 -5.48 -13.82 -2.23
C LEU A 77 -4.07 -14.37 -2.05
N ARG A 78 -3.90 -15.40 -1.22
CA ARG A 78 -2.61 -16.11 -1.13
C ARG A 78 -2.22 -16.74 -2.45
N ASP A 79 -3.15 -17.41 -3.11
CA ASP A 79 -2.94 -18.01 -4.40
C ASP A 79 -2.62 -16.96 -5.48
N LEU A 80 -3.31 -15.83 -5.46
CA LEU A 80 -3.04 -14.69 -6.32
C LEU A 80 -1.57 -14.20 -6.20
N ILE A 81 -1.04 -14.14 -4.98
CA ILE A 81 0.34 -13.71 -4.73
C ILE A 81 1.35 -14.73 -5.24
N TYR A 82 1.11 -16.02 -5.02
CA TYR A 82 2.04 -17.07 -5.42
C TYR A 82 2.00 -17.40 -6.91
N TYR A 83 0.84 -17.28 -7.55
CA TYR A 83 0.62 -17.78 -8.91
C TYR A 83 0.29 -16.66 -9.91
N GLY A 84 -0.12 -15.49 -9.44
CA GLY A 84 -0.45 -14.36 -10.30
C GLY A 84 0.75 -13.72 -10.99
N PRO A 85 0.50 -12.79 -11.93
CA PRO A 85 1.56 -12.16 -12.74
C PRO A 85 2.42 -11.16 -11.97
N PHE A 86 1.99 -10.73 -10.80
CA PHE A 86 2.47 -9.54 -10.11
C PHE A 86 3.94 -9.58 -9.72
N ALA A 87 4.44 -10.72 -9.23
CA ALA A 87 5.85 -10.85 -8.87
C ALA A 87 6.79 -10.66 -10.07
N ARG A 88 6.38 -11.09 -11.27
CA ARG A 88 7.15 -10.89 -12.50
C ARG A 88 7.19 -9.44 -12.93
N TRP A 89 6.07 -8.72 -12.81
CA TRP A 89 6.05 -7.27 -13.06
C TRP A 89 6.89 -6.51 -12.05
N ALA A 90 6.81 -6.88 -10.78
CA ALA A 90 7.66 -6.32 -9.74
C ALA A 90 9.15 -6.53 -10.04
N GLN A 91 9.53 -7.73 -10.48
CA GLN A 91 10.90 -8.04 -10.90
C GLN A 91 11.38 -7.14 -12.03
N GLN A 92 10.55 -6.94 -13.07
CA GLN A 92 10.89 -6.09 -14.22
C GLN A 92 11.06 -4.61 -13.81
N LEU A 93 10.18 -4.08 -12.97
CA LEU A 93 10.25 -2.69 -12.50
C LEU A 93 11.48 -2.44 -11.63
N MET A 94 11.73 -3.33 -10.68
CA MET A 94 12.83 -3.22 -9.73
C MET A 94 14.19 -3.63 -10.31
N GLY A 95 14.20 -4.44 -11.37
CA GLY A 95 15.44 -5.03 -11.91
C GLY A 95 16.11 -5.97 -10.92
N SER A 96 15.35 -6.63 -10.04
CA SER A 96 15.84 -7.50 -8.99
C SER A 96 15.96 -8.96 -9.46
N GLN A 97 16.85 -9.73 -8.82
CA GLN A 97 16.94 -11.18 -9.04
C GLN A 97 15.94 -11.92 -8.15
N GLU A 98 15.82 -11.50 -6.90
CA GLU A 98 14.88 -12.03 -5.93
C GLU A 98 13.69 -11.09 -5.76
N VAL A 99 12.48 -11.62 -5.68
CA VAL A 99 11.27 -10.87 -5.38
C VAL A 99 10.56 -11.50 -4.19
N ARG A 100 10.32 -10.68 -3.18
CA ARG A 100 9.55 -11.07 -2.00
C ARG A 100 8.25 -10.30 -1.95
N PHE A 101 7.22 -10.96 -1.48
CA PHE A 101 5.98 -10.31 -1.13
C PHE A 101 6.12 -9.67 0.26
N PHE A 102 5.74 -8.39 0.36
CA PHE A 102 5.82 -7.67 1.62
C PHE A 102 4.48 -7.72 2.35
N TYR A 103 3.43 -7.16 1.78
CA TYR A 103 2.06 -7.31 2.28
C TYR A 103 1.03 -6.78 1.27
N ASP A 104 -0.22 -7.17 1.49
CA ASP A 104 -1.39 -6.66 0.79
C ASP A 104 -2.24 -5.77 1.71
N GLN A 105 -3.03 -4.91 1.07
CA GLN A 105 -3.93 -4.01 1.77
C GLN A 105 -5.19 -3.76 0.95
N MET A 106 -6.34 -3.88 1.61
CA MET A 106 -7.64 -3.51 1.06
C MET A 106 -7.96 -2.06 1.44
N PHE A 107 -8.57 -1.36 0.50
CA PHE A 107 -9.16 -0.04 0.71
C PHE A 107 -10.56 -0.01 0.14
N VAL A 108 -11.52 0.42 0.94
CA VAL A 108 -12.89 0.67 0.49
C VAL A 108 -13.33 2.05 0.96
N LYS A 109 -13.84 2.86 0.04
CA LYS A 109 -14.54 4.09 0.35
C LYS A 109 -15.96 3.97 -0.20
N GLU A 110 -16.93 3.92 0.71
CA GLU A 110 -18.35 3.88 0.36
C GLU A 110 -18.80 5.22 -0.25
N PRO A 111 -19.92 5.25 -0.97
CA PRO A 111 -20.45 6.50 -1.51
C PRO A 111 -20.59 7.58 -0.43
N GLY A 112 -20.14 8.79 -0.72
CA GLY A 112 -20.20 9.91 0.22
C GLY A 112 -19.17 9.90 1.35
N THR A 113 -18.20 9.00 1.33
CA THR A 113 -17.08 8.99 2.30
C THR A 113 -16.17 10.19 2.04
N ASP A 114 -16.34 11.25 2.79
CA ASP A 114 -15.61 12.53 2.59
C ASP A 114 -14.18 12.54 3.17
N ALA A 115 -13.67 11.41 3.61
CA ALA A 115 -12.32 11.31 4.13
C ALA A 115 -11.29 11.21 2.99
N PRO A 116 -10.44 12.23 2.80
CA PRO A 116 -9.35 12.15 1.84
C PRO A 116 -8.27 11.15 2.33
N THR A 117 -7.44 10.71 1.41
CA THR A 117 -6.16 10.10 1.76
C THR A 117 -5.10 11.19 1.70
N PRO A 118 -4.50 11.59 2.83
CA PRO A 118 -3.50 12.65 2.85
C PRO A 118 -2.32 12.34 1.92
N TRP A 119 -1.70 13.38 1.38
CA TRP A 119 -0.45 13.25 0.64
C TRP A 119 0.62 12.60 1.51
N HIS A 120 1.22 11.52 1.04
CA HIS A 120 2.20 10.73 1.78
C HIS A 120 3.13 9.95 0.86
N GLN A 121 4.21 9.46 1.46
CA GLN A 121 5.08 8.43 0.90
C GLN A 121 4.82 7.12 1.66
N ASP A 122 4.51 6.04 0.97
CA ASP A 122 4.27 4.72 1.58
C ASP A 122 5.47 4.25 2.43
N LEU A 123 6.69 4.42 1.92
CA LEU A 123 7.91 3.98 2.61
C LEU A 123 8.11 4.62 3.99
N SER A 124 7.51 5.78 4.22
CA SER A 124 7.55 6.45 5.52
C SER A 124 6.88 5.65 6.64
N PHE A 125 5.92 4.78 6.30
CA PHE A 125 5.24 3.91 7.27
C PHE A 125 5.97 2.59 7.52
N TRP A 126 6.84 2.16 6.60
CA TRP A 126 7.33 0.78 6.58
C TRP A 126 8.63 0.57 7.35
N PRO A 127 8.76 -0.55 8.06
CA PRO A 127 9.99 -0.88 8.79
C PRO A 127 11.05 -1.50 7.88
N ILE A 128 11.26 -0.91 6.70
CA ILE A 128 12.23 -1.38 5.69
C ILE A 128 12.97 -0.20 5.07
N ARG A 129 14.10 -0.48 4.45
CA ARG A 129 14.89 0.43 3.62
C ARG A 129 15.40 -0.31 2.40
N GLY A 130 15.53 0.38 1.29
CA GLY A 130 16.01 -0.11 0.00
C GLY A 130 15.37 0.70 -1.13
N GLU A 131 15.83 0.51 -2.33
CA GLU A 131 15.31 1.15 -3.55
C GLU A 131 14.46 0.18 -4.38
N GLN A 132 14.75 -1.12 -4.31
CA GLN A 132 14.00 -2.14 -5.03
C GLN A 132 12.70 -2.48 -4.31
N ILE A 133 11.79 -1.53 -4.31
CA ILE A 133 10.46 -1.66 -3.70
C ILE A 133 9.44 -1.10 -4.67
N CYS A 134 8.35 -1.81 -4.90
CA CYS A 134 7.22 -1.28 -5.66
C CYS A 134 5.87 -1.62 -5.04
N SER A 135 4.91 -0.74 -5.26
CA SER A 135 3.51 -0.88 -4.88
C SER A 135 2.65 -1.01 -6.14
N PHE A 136 1.69 -1.90 -6.10
CA PHE A 136 0.64 -2.03 -7.11
C PHE A 136 -0.69 -1.64 -6.47
N TRP A 137 -1.50 -0.89 -7.19
CA TRP A 137 -2.83 -0.54 -6.78
C TRP A 137 -3.83 -0.91 -7.87
N ILE A 138 -4.82 -1.73 -7.53
CA ILE A 138 -5.73 -2.41 -8.45
C ILE A 138 -7.16 -2.05 -8.07
N PRO A 139 -7.88 -1.28 -8.88
CA PRO A 139 -9.28 -0.98 -8.65
C PRO A 139 -10.15 -2.19 -8.96
N CYS A 140 -11.19 -2.41 -8.15
CA CYS A 140 -12.27 -3.38 -8.39
C CYS A 140 -13.57 -2.72 -8.82
N ASP A 141 -13.61 -1.41 -8.91
CA ASP A 141 -14.73 -0.60 -9.40
C ASP A 141 -14.17 0.43 -10.38
N PRO A 142 -14.95 0.98 -11.31
CA PRO A 142 -14.54 2.13 -12.10
C PRO A 142 -14.15 3.30 -11.21
N VAL A 143 -12.98 3.89 -11.43
CA VAL A 143 -12.39 4.92 -10.56
C VAL A 143 -12.01 6.15 -11.34
N ASN A 144 -12.33 7.30 -10.78
CA ASN A 144 -11.88 8.62 -11.22
C ASN A 144 -11.70 9.56 -10.01
N ARG A 145 -11.43 10.83 -10.25
CA ARG A 145 -11.27 11.84 -9.17
C ARG A 145 -12.51 11.93 -8.26
N GLU A 146 -13.70 11.84 -8.81
CA GLU A 146 -14.95 12.00 -8.05
C GLU A 146 -15.13 10.90 -6.99
N ASN A 147 -14.80 9.66 -7.32
CA ASN A 147 -14.90 8.55 -6.38
C ASN A 147 -13.56 8.12 -5.77
N SER A 148 -12.66 9.08 -5.56
CA SER A 148 -11.41 8.89 -4.82
C SER A 148 -10.32 8.13 -5.58
N GLY A 149 -10.14 8.41 -6.87
CA GLY A 149 -8.95 8.03 -7.63
C GLY A 149 -7.67 8.61 -7.01
N LEU A 150 -6.57 7.90 -7.18
CA LEU A 150 -5.28 8.34 -6.65
C LEU A 150 -4.67 9.43 -7.54
N LEU A 151 -4.05 10.41 -6.88
CA LEU A 151 -3.22 11.44 -7.49
C LEU A 151 -1.77 11.22 -7.07
N TYR A 152 -0.84 11.49 -7.98
CA TYR A 152 0.60 11.35 -7.78
C TYR A 152 1.32 12.64 -8.15
N VAL A 153 2.36 12.98 -7.38
CA VAL A 153 3.30 14.03 -7.78
C VAL A 153 4.39 13.40 -8.62
N LYS A 154 4.41 13.73 -9.91
CA LYS A 154 5.37 13.19 -10.88
C LYS A 154 6.80 13.38 -10.43
N GLY A 155 7.59 12.33 -10.47
CA GLY A 155 9.02 12.37 -10.18
C GLY A 155 9.38 12.58 -8.69
N SER A 156 8.41 12.70 -7.79
CA SER A 156 8.66 13.01 -6.38
C SER A 156 9.42 11.91 -5.61
N HIS A 157 9.46 10.69 -6.14
CA HIS A 157 10.29 9.61 -5.57
C HIS A 157 11.80 9.88 -5.68
N LYS A 158 12.21 10.76 -6.61
CA LYS A 158 13.61 11.18 -6.80
C LYS A 158 14.01 12.32 -5.86
N TRP A 159 13.08 12.88 -5.10
CA TRP A 159 13.40 13.95 -4.17
C TRP A 159 14.25 13.42 -3.01
N PRO A 160 15.25 14.20 -2.55
CA PRO A 160 16.08 13.77 -1.41
C PRO A 160 15.32 13.75 -0.08
N GLN A 161 14.20 14.47 0.01
CA GLN A 161 13.39 14.58 1.21
C GLN A 161 12.65 13.28 1.50
N ARG A 162 12.54 12.99 2.79
CA ARG A 162 11.65 11.96 3.34
C ARG A 162 10.62 12.64 4.22
N PHE A 163 9.36 12.37 3.96
CA PHE A 163 8.26 13.07 4.61
C PHE A 163 7.67 12.26 5.75
N LYS A 164 7.23 12.97 6.79
CA LYS A 164 6.51 12.37 7.91
C LYS A 164 5.26 11.65 7.40
N ALA A 165 5.02 10.46 7.94
CA ALA A 165 3.81 9.72 7.61
C ALA A 165 2.63 10.27 8.41
N ILE A 166 1.55 10.60 7.73
CA ILE A 166 0.30 11.10 8.32
C ILE A 166 -0.75 10.00 8.16
N SER A 167 -1.34 9.55 9.26
CA SER A 167 -2.44 8.59 9.19
C SER A 167 -3.72 9.27 8.67
N PRO A 168 -4.65 8.50 8.03
CA PRO A 168 -5.91 9.05 7.49
C PRO A 168 -6.78 9.78 8.50
N ASP A 169 -6.64 9.48 9.79
CA ASP A 169 -7.36 10.14 10.89
C ASP A 169 -6.63 11.37 11.44
N TYR A 170 -5.50 11.75 10.85
CA TYR A 170 -4.64 12.87 11.28
C TYR A 170 -4.18 12.81 12.76
N VAL A 171 -4.43 11.70 13.46
CA VAL A 171 -4.18 11.56 14.90
C VAL A 171 -2.79 10.99 15.19
N ALA A 172 -2.28 10.15 14.30
CA ALA A 172 -0.97 9.54 14.43
C ALA A 172 -0.07 9.96 13.26
N ALA A 173 0.60 11.10 13.40
CA ALA A 173 1.78 11.33 12.60
C ALA A 173 2.89 10.43 13.13
N ILE A 174 3.55 9.68 12.25
CA ILE A 174 4.84 9.08 12.58
C ILE A 174 5.82 10.25 12.64
N ILE A 175 5.94 10.84 13.82
CA ILE A 175 6.83 11.96 14.05
C ILE A 175 8.24 11.41 14.16
N ASP A 176 8.96 11.48 13.08
CA ASP A 176 10.43 11.38 13.08
C ASP A 176 10.96 12.79 12.85
N ASP A 177 11.62 13.38 13.85
CA ASP A 177 12.15 14.73 13.79
C ASP A 177 13.21 14.92 12.68
N LYS A 178 13.65 13.80 12.07
CA LYS A 178 14.55 13.78 10.91
C LYS A 178 13.83 13.80 9.56
N MET A 179 12.50 13.81 9.57
CA MET A 179 11.68 13.86 8.35
C MET A 179 11.04 15.22 8.21
N ASP A 180 10.91 15.66 6.98
CA ASP A 180 10.24 16.91 6.62
C ASP A 180 8.71 16.77 6.70
N ASP A 181 8.02 17.89 6.84
CA ASP A 181 6.57 17.92 6.64
C ASP A 181 6.26 17.78 5.15
N VAL A 182 5.17 17.08 4.82
CA VAL A 182 4.70 16.99 3.43
C VAL A 182 4.33 18.41 2.98
N PRO A 183 4.80 18.87 1.81
CA PRO A 183 4.43 20.18 1.29
C PRO A 183 2.91 20.27 1.07
N ASP A 184 2.34 21.46 1.21
CA ASP A 184 0.92 21.69 0.91
C ASP A 184 0.70 21.73 -0.61
N ILE A 185 0.56 20.52 -1.19
CA ILE A 185 0.39 20.34 -2.64
C ILE A 185 -0.95 20.92 -3.10
N ASN A 186 -1.98 20.82 -2.25
CA ASN A 186 -3.31 21.31 -2.60
C ASN A 186 -3.41 22.83 -2.60
N ALA A 187 -2.65 23.50 -1.73
CA ALA A 187 -2.60 24.96 -1.71
C ALA A 187 -1.78 25.54 -2.89
N HIS A 188 -0.86 24.74 -3.45
CA HIS A 188 0.04 25.17 -4.51
C HIS A 188 0.14 24.15 -5.66
N PRO A 189 -1.00 23.71 -6.24
CA PRO A 189 -1.00 22.68 -7.28
C PRO A 189 -0.19 23.08 -8.52
N GLU A 190 -0.08 24.38 -8.79
CA GLU A 190 0.69 24.94 -9.91
C GLU A 190 2.21 24.66 -9.84
N ARG A 191 2.70 24.26 -8.65
CA ARG A 191 4.13 23.93 -8.45
C ARG A 191 4.46 22.49 -8.77
N TYR A 192 3.45 21.67 -9.05
CA TYR A 192 3.59 20.21 -9.18
C TYR A 192 2.92 19.72 -10.46
N GLU A 193 3.58 18.83 -11.15
CA GLU A 193 2.91 18.04 -12.19
C GLU A 193 2.20 16.88 -11.54
N LEU A 194 0.86 16.93 -11.52
CA LEU A 194 0.02 15.90 -10.94
C LEU A 194 -0.44 14.92 -12.00
N LEU A 195 -0.32 13.63 -11.68
CA LEU A 195 -0.77 12.52 -12.53
C LEU A 195 -1.97 11.84 -11.86
N ASP A 196 -3.00 11.59 -12.64
CA ASP A 196 -4.16 10.77 -12.27
C ASP A 196 -4.80 10.16 -13.51
N TRP A 197 -5.65 9.17 -13.32
CA TRP A 197 -6.28 8.43 -14.42
C TRP A 197 -7.70 8.01 -14.07
N ASP A 198 -8.56 8.03 -15.08
CA ASP A 198 -9.78 7.26 -15.07
C ASP A 198 -9.44 5.80 -15.34
N MET A 199 -9.86 4.91 -14.46
CA MET A 199 -9.49 3.51 -14.48
C MET A 199 -10.71 2.60 -14.43
N GLU A 200 -10.59 1.45 -15.09
CA GLU A 200 -11.56 0.36 -15.05
C GLU A 200 -10.97 -0.87 -14.33
N PRO A 201 -11.82 -1.78 -13.82
CA PRO A 201 -11.35 -3.08 -13.35
C PRO A 201 -10.52 -3.80 -14.42
N GLY A 202 -9.33 -4.25 -14.05
CA GLY A 202 -8.34 -4.79 -14.99
C GLY A 202 -7.17 -3.85 -15.26
N ASP A 203 -7.32 -2.55 -15.00
CA ASP A 203 -6.21 -1.59 -15.00
C ASP A 203 -5.39 -1.72 -13.71
N ILE A 204 -4.14 -1.25 -13.75
CA ILE A 204 -3.26 -1.27 -12.59
C ILE A 204 -2.38 -0.01 -12.54
N LEU A 205 -2.22 0.56 -11.35
CA LEU A 205 -1.15 1.52 -11.06
C LEU A 205 0.02 0.78 -10.43
N MET A 206 1.22 1.04 -10.95
CA MET A 206 2.47 0.54 -10.39
C MET A 206 3.34 1.73 -10.03
N PHE A 207 3.74 1.85 -8.77
CA PHE A 207 4.44 3.05 -8.29
C PHE A 207 5.54 2.75 -7.30
N HIS A 208 6.51 3.65 -7.25
CA HIS A 208 7.58 3.62 -6.26
C HIS A 208 7.04 4.14 -4.91
N PRO A 209 7.34 3.50 -3.76
CA PRO A 209 6.74 3.87 -2.47
C PRO A 209 7.19 5.23 -1.94
N LEU A 210 8.16 5.87 -2.55
CA LEU A 210 8.57 7.26 -2.29
C LEU A 210 7.82 8.28 -3.14
N THR A 211 7.02 7.85 -4.13
CA THR A 211 6.18 8.78 -4.88
C THR A 211 5.11 9.34 -3.97
N LEU A 212 5.08 10.67 -3.81
CA LEU A 212 4.00 11.34 -3.08
C LEU A 212 2.68 11.10 -3.78
N HIS A 213 1.71 10.60 -3.02
CA HIS A 213 0.37 10.33 -3.52
C HIS A 213 -0.69 10.53 -2.46
N GLY A 214 -1.90 10.74 -2.93
CA GLY A 214 -3.06 10.94 -2.08
C GLY A 214 -4.35 10.79 -2.88
N SER A 215 -5.48 11.06 -2.27
CA SER A 215 -6.78 11.10 -2.96
C SER A 215 -7.77 12.00 -2.25
N TYR A 216 -8.71 12.54 -2.99
CA TYR A 216 -9.89 13.16 -2.40
C TYR A 216 -10.74 12.13 -1.63
N GLY A 217 -11.74 12.59 -0.91
CA GLY A 217 -12.83 11.75 -0.43
C GLY A 217 -13.62 11.15 -1.60
N ASN A 218 -14.45 10.15 -1.34
CA ASN A 218 -15.42 9.66 -2.31
C ASN A 218 -16.64 10.59 -2.31
N GLN A 219 -16.71 11.48 -3.27
CA GLN A 219 -17.80 12.48 -3.40
C GLN A 219 -18.97 11.92 -4.22
N SER A 220 -18.81 10.78 -4.88
CA SER A 220 -19.90 10.12 -5.57
C SER A 220 -20.96 9.64 -4.56
N ARG A 221 -22.21 9.89 -4.85
CA ARG A 221 -23.33 9.45 -4.01
C ARG A 221 -23.77 8.01 -4.29
N THR A 222 -23.30 7.42 -5.37
CA THR A 222 -23.76 6.11 -5.84
C THR A 222 -22.64 5.12 -6.08
N ARG A 223 -21.41 5.59 -6.32
CA ARG A 223 -20.28 4.73 -6.68
C ARG A 223 -19.36 4.51 -5.49
N ARG A 224 -19.20 3.25 -5.13
CA ARG A 224 -18.17 2.76 -4.20
C ARG A 224 -16.81 2.76 -4.91
N ARG A 225 -15.74 2.76 -4.13
CA ARG A 225 -14.39 2.50 -4.60
C ARG A 225 -13.71 1.44 -3.75
N ARG A 226 -13.56 0.23 -4.30
CA ARG A 226 -12.76 -0.86 -3.73
C ARG A 226 -11.44 -0.97 -4.47
N ALA A 227 -10.37 -1.22 -3.75
CA ALA A 227 -9.06 -1.46 -4.33
C ALA A 227 -8.23 -2.41 -3.48
N LEU A 228 -7.38 -3.20 -4.15
CA LEU A 228 -6.33 -4.02 -3.55
C LEU A 228 -4.98 -3.39 -3.86
N ALA A 229 -4.15 -3.22 -2.83
CA ALA A 229 -2.75 -2.88 -3.02
C ALA A 229 -1.84 -4.06 -2.65
N LEU A 230 -0.82 -4.31 -3.48
CA LEU A 230 0.20 -5.34 -3.30
C LEU A 230 1.57 -4.68 -3.24
N ARG A 231 2.42 -5.06 -2.27
CA ARG A 231 3.76 -4.49 -2.09
C ARG A 231 4.82 -5.56 -2.24
N TRP A 232 5.87 -5.20 -2.98
CA TRP A 232 6.93 -6.10 -3.39
C TRP A 232 8.29 -5.51 -3.05
N THR A 233 9.23 -6.36 -2.70
CA THR A 233 10.61 -5.99 -2.35
C THR A 233 11.61 -6.84 -3.12
N GLY A 234 12.75 -6.25 -3.47
CA GLY A 234 13.86 -6.89 -4.17
C GLY A 234 15.08 -7.16 -3.28
N ASP A 235 16.23 -7.28 -3.93
CA ASP A 235 17.48 -7.79 -3.34
C ASP A 235 18.11 -6.86 -2.30
N ASP A 236 17.98 -5.54 -2.47
CA ASP A 236 18.62 -4.52 -1.65
C ASP A 236 17.83 -4.16 -0.38
N VAL A 237 16.63 -4.74 -0.23
CA VAL A 237 15.72 -4.35 0.84
C VAL A 237 16.10 -5.01 2.16
N VAL A 238 16.29 -4.16 3.17
CA VAL A 238 16.64 -4.60 4.53
C VAL A 238 15.55 -4.22 5.54
N TYR A 239 15.42 -5.07 6.55
CA TYR A 239 14.54 -4.80 7.70
C TYR A 239 15.12 -3.67 8.56
N ALA A 240 14.35 -2.61 8.76
CA ALA A 240 14.73 -1.40 9.49
C ALA A 240 13.62 -1.02 10.49
N PRO A 241 13.45 -1.83 11.55
CA PRO A 241 12.38 -1.60 12.53
C PRO A 241 12.62 -0.31 13.31
N SER A 242 11.52 0.34 13.69
CA SER A 242 11.51 1.49 14.57
C SER A 242 10.17 1.54 15.29
N ALA A 243 10.14 2.02 16.52
CA ALA A 243 8.89 2.25 17.26
C ALA A 243 7.93 3.22 16.55
N LYS A 244 8.45 3.97 15.58
CA LYS A 244 7.72 4.96 14.77
C LYS A 244 7.24 4.40 13.42
N ARG A 245 7.40 3.10 13.16
CA ARG A 245 7.05 2.44 11.90
C ARG A 245 5.93 1.41 12.11
N MET A 246 5.29 1.03 11.02
CA MET A 246 4.28 -0.02 11.03
C MET A 246 4.85 -1.31 11.67
N PRO A 247 4.23 -1.85 12.71
CA PRO A 247 4.68 -3.12 13.30
C PRO A 247 4.32 -4.30 12.38
N ILE A 248 5.21 -5.27 12.34
CA ILE A 248 4.92 -6.56 11.69
C ILE A 248 4.29 -7.50 12.73
N HIS A 249 3.04 -7.86 12.50
CA HIS A 249 2.23 -8.65 13.44
C HIS A 249 2.43 -10.16 13.34
N PHE A 250 3.25 -10.61 12.37
CA PHE A 250 3.52 -12.02 12.12
C PHE A 250 4.96 -12.38 12.44
N GLU A 251 5.20 -13.65 12.74
CA GLU A 251 6.56 -14.13 12.93
C GLU A 251 7.38 -14.01 11.66
N HIS A 252 8.56 -13.47 11.80
CA HIS A 252 9.55 -13.40 10.73
C HIS A 252 10.96 -13.56 11.29
N ALA A 253 11.85 -14.07 10.46
CA ALA A 253 13.25 -14.29 10.80
C ALA A 253 14.17 -13.14 10.37
N SER A 254 13.58 -11.96 10.06
CA SER A 254 14.35 -10.79 9.64
C SER A 254 15.04 -10.16 10.85
N LEU A 255 16.33 -9.89 10.73
CA LEU A 255 17.12 -9.16 11.71
C LEU A 255 17.30 -7.70 11.26
N PRO A 256 17.36 -6.73 12.18
CA PRO A 256 17.63 -5.35 11.82
C PRO A 256 18.90 -5.21 10.96
N GLY A 257 18.79 -4.51 9.83
CA GLY A 257 19.85 -4.37 8.83
C GLY A 257 20.02 -5.57 7.88
N GLY A 258 19.35 -6.69 8.12
CA GLY A 258 19.37 -7.87 7.26
C GLY A 258 18.17 -7.93 6.30
N ALA A 259 18.24 -8.84 5.33
CA ALA A 259 17.17 -9.08 4.37
C ALA A 259 15.87 -9.52 5.06
N LEU A 260 14.74 -9.24 4.42
CA LEU A 260 13.45 -9.76 4.85
C LEU A 260 13.44 -11.29 4.73
N ARG A 261 12.99 -11.99 5.78
CA ARG A 261 13.00 -13.46 5.85
C ARG A 261 11.79 -14.01 6.61
N GLY A 262 11.49 -15.27 6.32
CA GLY A 262 10.45 -16.03 7.01
C GLY A 262 9.12 -16.02 6.29
N ALA A 263 8.13 -16.72 6.86
CA ALA A 263 6.81 -16.93 6.27
C ALA A 263 5.98 -15.63 6.14
N ALA A 264 6.35 -14.56 6.87
CA ALA A 264 5.72 -13.25 6.70
C ALA A 264 6.13 -12.54 5.41
N PHE A 265 7.30 -12.89 4.83
CA PHE A 265 7.87 -12.26 3.64
C PHE A 265 8.33 -13.34 2.64
N PRO A 266 7.39 -14.08 2.04
CA PRO A 266 7.75 -15.19 1.18
C PRO A 266 8.51 -14.71 -0.04
N ARG A 267 9.58 -15.44 -0.41
CA ARG A 267 10.21 -15.28 -1.70
C ARG A 267 9.33 -15.91 -2.77
N ILE A 268 8.96 -15.13 -3.76
CA ILE A 268 8.11 -15.56 -4.86
C ILE A 268 8.98 -15.87 -6.10
N LEU A 269 10.03 -15.08 -6.32
CA LEU A 269 11.00 -15.31 -7.39
C LEU A 269 12.44 -15.33 -6.84
N PRO A 270 13.33 -16.15 -7.38
CA PRO A 270 13.03 -17.26 -8.28
C PRO A 270 12.03 -18.23 -7.64
N THR A 271 11.25 -18.92 -8.45
CA THR A 271 10.17 -19.80 -8.00
C THR A 271 10.67 -20.80 -6.95
N MET A 272 9.99 -20.86 -5.82
CA MET A 272 10.29 -21.85 -4.78
C MET A 272 9.83 -23.26 -5.18
N ASP A 273 10.50 -24.26 -4.62
CA ASP A 273 10.02 -25.63 -4.69
C ASP A 273 8.58 -25.74 -4.20
N PRO A 274 7.70 -26.52 -4.85
CA PRO A 274 6.31 -26.69 -4.44
C PRO A 274 6.13 -27.12 -2.98
N VAL A 275 7.03 -27.97 -2.47
CA VAL A 275 7.00 -28.43 -1.06
C VAL A 275 7.31 -27.28 -0.09
N GLU A 276 8.35 -26.50 -0.36
CA GLU A 276 8.70 -25.32 0.44
C GLU A 276 7.56 -24.30 0.43
N ARG A 277 6.91 -24.12 -0.71
CA ARG A 277 5.76 -23.25 -0.88
C ARG A 277 4.56 -23.70 -0.04
N ALA A 278 4.24 -24.99 -0.05
CA ALA A 278 3.13 -25.56 0.72
C ALA A 278 3.32 -25.37 2.23
N VAL A 279 4.53 -25.60 2.74
CA VAL A 279 4.87 -25.42 4.16
C VAL A 279 4.72 -23.94 4.58
N ARG A 280 5.16 -23.01 3.74
CA ARG A 280 5.11 -21.58 4.04
C ARG A 280 3.73 -20.93 3.83
N ALA A 281 2.85 -21.57 3.08
CA ALA A 281 1.49 -21.10 2.82
C ALA A 281 0.50 -21.40 3.95
N THR A 282 0.94 -22.02 5.04
CA THR A 282 0.05 -22.32 6.19
C THR A 282 -0.49 -21.03 6.81
N PRO A 283 -1.81 -20.92 7.03
CA PRO A 283 -2.40 -19.76 7.67
C PRO A 283 -1.82 -19.51 9.07
N GLU A 284 -1.34 -18.31 9.31
CA GLU A 284 -0.84 -17.89 10.62
C GLU A 284 -1.81 -16.89 11.26
N ARG A 285 -1.97 -16.98 12.57
CA ARG A 285 -2.71 -15.98 13.34
C ARG A 285 -1.76 -14.92 13.89
N PRO A 286 -2.17 -13.63 13.90
CA PRO A 286 -1.40 -12.58 14.54
C PRO A 286 -1.12 -12.92 16.01
N LYS A 287 0.10 -12.70 16.49
CA LYS A 287 0.42 -12.88 17.90
C LYS A 287 -0.18 -11.73 18.72
N PHE A 288 -0.92 -12.06 19.76
CA PHE A 288 -1.52 -11.09 20.67
C PHE A 288 -0.47 -10.16 21.31
N SER A 289 0.72 -10.68 21.62
CA SER A 289 1.84 -9.91 22.15
C SER A 289 2.35 -8.82 21.21
N SER A 290 2.36 -9.04 19.88
CA SER A 290 2.75 -8.03 18.90
C SER A 290 1.67 -6.97 18.70
N LEU A 291 0.40 -7.35 18.80
CA LEU A 291 -0.72 -6.40 18.81
C LEU A 291 -0.70 -5.49 20.05
N LEU A 292 -0.41 -6.05 21.23
CA LEU A 292 -0.28 -5.28 22.48
C LEU A 292 0.91 -4.31 22.42
N ARG A 293 2.07 -4.73 21.92
CA ARG A 293 3.21 -3.83 21.73
C ARG A 293 2.86 -2.68 20.80
N SER A 294 2.25 -2.98 19.66
CA SER A 294 1.80 -1.97 18.71
C SER A 294 0.84 -0.96 19.33
N SER A 295 -0.15 -1.45 20.09
CA SER A 295 -1.12 -0.60 20.78
C SER A 295 -0.48 0.25 21.86
N LEU A 296 0.50 -0.31 22.60
CA LEU A 296 1.23 0.40 23.63
C LEU A 296 2.16 1.47 23.04
N ASP A 297 2.88 1.15 21.96
CA ASP A 297 3.77 2.10 21.28
C ASP A 297 3.00 3.26 20.67
N ASN A 298 1.81 2.97 20.09
CA ASN A 298 0.90 4.00 19.59
C ASN A 298 0.30 4.86 20.74
N ALA A 299 -0.04 4.25 21.87
CA ALA A 299 -0.54 4.97 23.04
C ALA A 299 0.55 5.86 23.68
N ILE A 300 1.80 5.38 23.74
CA ILE A 300 2.96 6.14 24.23
C ILE A 300 3.26 7.30 23.26
N ALA A 301 3.18 7.09 21.97
CA ALA A 301 3.34 8.15 20.97
C ALA A 301 2.24 9.22 21.11
N ALA A 302 0.99 8.81 21.29
CA ALA A 302 -0.13 9.72 21.52
C ALA A 302 -0.01 10.51 22.85
N ALA A 303 0.45 9.85 23.92
CA ALA A 303 0.67 10.49 25.21
C ALA A 303 1.82 11.52 25.15
N ARG A 304 2.91 11.23 24.44
CA ARG A 304 4.01 12.18 24.22
C ARG A 304 3.57 13.41 23.41
N LEU A 305 2.66 13.23 22.44
CA LEU A 305 2.05 14.33 21.69
C LEU A 305 1.15 15.21 22.56
N SER A 306 0.47 14.64 23.56
CA SER A 306 -0.38 15.41 24.49
C SER A 306 0.42 16.22 25.52
N LEU A 307 1.63 15.78 25.88
CA LEU A 307 2.53 16.45 26.82
C LEU A 307 3.37 17.55 26.16
N GLY A 308 3.57 17.49 24.85
CA GLY A 308 4.23 18.53 24.05
C GLY A 308 3.26 19.59 23.54
N ARG A 309 2.52 20.30 24.42
CA ARG A 309 1.65 21.41 24.07
C ARG A 309 2.42 22.67 23.67
N GLY A 310 3.05 22.64 22.49
CA GLY A 310 3.57 23.78 21.80
C GLY A 310 3.12 23.79 20.35
N LYS A 311 2.14 24.65 20.02
CA LYS A 311 1.62 24.95 18.67
C LYS A 311 1.19 23.73 17.83
N ARG A 312 -0.07 23.35 17.96
CA ARG A 312 -0.80 22.66 16.89
C ARG A 312 -0.86 23.61 15.68
N GLN A 313 0.12 23.60 14.81
CA GLN A 313 -0.11 23.96 13.42
C GLN A 313 -1.06 22.91 12.85
N SER A 314 -2.16 23.35 12.29
CA SER A 314 -3.14 22.47 11.67
C SER A 314 -2.44 21.73 10.53
N LEU A 315 -2.16 20.44 10.70
CA LEU A 315 -1.72 19.52 9.64
C LEU A 315 -2.87 19.20 8.66
N GLN A 316 -3.92 20.02 8.64
CA GLN A 316 -5.02 19.89 7.70
C GLN A 316 -4.54 20.36 6.33
N GLN A 317 -4.18 19.38 5.49
CA GLN A 317 -4.09 19.60 4.06
C GLN A 317 -5.51 19.92 3.56
N THR A 318 -5.69 21.09 2.97
CA THR A 318 -6.98 21.49 2.42
C THR A 318 -7.26 20.70 1.14
N TRP A 319 -8.24 19.81 1.19
CA TRP A 319 -8.73 19.05 0.04
C TRP A 319 -10.00 19.68 -0.55
N SER A 320 -10.02 21.00 -0.72
CA SER A 320 -11.09 21.69 -1.45
C SER A 320 -10.93 21.47 -2.96
N ARG A 321 -12.06 21.37 -3.66
CA ARG A 321 -12.05 21.21 -5.13
C ARG A 321 -11.34 22.39 -5.79
N PRO A 322 -10.50 22.13 -6.82
CA PRO A 322 -9.96 23.20 -7.66
C PRO A 322 -11.02 23.91 -8.52
N ASP A 323 -12.24 23.36 -8.68
CA ASP A 323 -13.26 23.77 -9.61
C ASP A 323 -14.64 23.98 -8.92
N ALA A 324 -14.68 24.77 -7.88
CA ALA A 324 -15.94 25.27 -7.33
C ALA A 324 -16.09 26.76 -7.61
#